data_401befd8cde1c6d83cce98af07aa90b9
#
_entry.id   401befd8cde1c6d83cce98af07aa90b9
#
_cell.length_a   1.000
_cell.length_b   1.000
_cell.length_c   1.000
_cell.angle_alpha   90.00
_cell.angle_beta   90.00
_cell.angle_gamma   90.00
#
_symmetry.space_group_name_H-M   'P 1'
#
loop_
_entity.id
_entity.type
_entity.pdbx_description
1 polymer ?
#
loop_
_entity_poly.entity_id
_entity_poly.type
_entity_poly.pdbx_seq_one_letter_code
_entity_poly.pdbx_strand_id
1 'polypeptide(L)'
;GEKLTAGSKVYANNRNKMLVLVQVGKKDLSEGLNILGAHIDSPRLDLKPNPLYEDSGFAMLKTHYYGGIKKFQWVTMPLALHGVVAKKDGTVVKVAIGEEAGDPVFGISDILPHLAKDQRSKNINEAFTGEDLNITFGSTPAEAGSSEGEDKDLFKKNVLNILNEKYGITEEDFQSAEIEVVPAGAARDLGIDRSMVYAYGHDDRICAYTSVRAQLDLAGEVPEKTYVTLLVDKEEIGSVGATGMQSKFFENCMAEILGLTGGYDELKMRRMLSASKMLSSDVSAGFDPNYANVHEKNNAPYFHYGPVLHKYTGSGGKSGSNDATAEYIAELRKNFDENDVRYQMAELGKVDQGGGGTVAKFVSQREVD
;
A
#
# COMPACT_ATOMS: atom_id res chain seq x y z
N GLY A 1 2.64 33.12 -4.18
CA GLY A 1 2.57 32.31 -2.97
C GLY A 1 3.41 32.94 -1.85
N GLU A 2 3.21 32.51 -0.63
CA GLU A 2 4.01 32.94 0.51
C GLU A 2 5.43 32.38 0.39
N LYS A 3 6.44 33.20 0.63
CA LYS A 3 7.84 32.80 0.53
C LYS A 3 8.19 31.86 1.69
N LEU A 4 8.83 30.74 1.39
CA LEU A 4 9.31 29.77 2.38
C LEU A 4 10.70 30.13 2.87
N THR A 5 10.94 29.90 4.16
CA THR A 5 12.23 30.14 4.87
C THR A 5 12.59 28.91 5.70
N ALA A 6 13.80 28.84 6.24
CA ALA A 6 14.21 27.78 7.13
C ALA A 6 13.21 27.61 8.28
N GLY A 7 12.78 26.36 8.53
CA GLY A 7 11.74 25.99 9.49
C GLY A 7 10.32 25.99 8.93
N SER A 8 10.08 26.53 7.73
CA SER A 8 8.74 26.44 7.07
C SER A 8 8.34 24.99 6.86
N LYS A 9 7.07 24.66 7.14
CA LYS A 9 6.49 23.33 7.01
C LYS A 9 5.32 23.39 6.03
N VAL A 10 5.37 22.58 5.01
CA VAL A 10 4.33 22.49 3.98
C VAL A 10 4.07 21.05 3.60
N TYR A 11 2.91 20.81 3.01
CA TYR A 11 2.58 19.51 2.46
C TYR A 11 1.82 19.63 1.15
N ALA A 12 1.89 18.58 0.36
CA ALA A 12 1.11 18.42 -0.86
C ALA A 12 0.45 17.04 -0.88
N ASN A 13 -0.85 17.02 -1.15
CA ASN A 13 -1.65 15.81 -1.28
C ASN A 13 -2.05 15.64 -2.74
N ASN A 14 -1.79 14.46 -3.31
CA ASN A 14 -2.19 14.10 -4.65
C ASN A 14 -3.34 13.08 -4.60
N ARG A 15 -4.56 13.53 -4.86
CA ARG A 15 -5.77 12.69 -5.01
C ARG A 15 -6.08 11.80 -3.80
N ASN A 16 -5.64 12.20 -2.62
CA ASN A 16 -5.73 11.42 -1.36
C ASN A 16 -5.03 10.04 -1.41
N LYS A 17 -4.06 9.87 -2.30
CA LYS A 17 -3.32 8.62 -2.52
C LYS A 17 -1.80 8.80 -2.54
N MET A 18 -1.30 10.03 -2.43
CA MET A 18 0.12 10.32 -2.34
C MET A 18 0.32 11.58 -1.53
N LEU A 19 1.30 11.60 -0.65
CA LEU A 19 1.56 12.70 0.27
C LEU A 19 3.06 13.05 0.27
N VAL A 20 3.36 14.35 0.18
CA VAL A 20 4.70 14.87 0.39
C VAL A 20 4.65 15.87 1.54
N LEU A 21 5.42 15.61 2.59
CA LEU A 21 5.64 16.54 3.71
C LEU A 21 7.03 17.14 3.59
N VAL A 22 7.17 18.45 3.75
CA VAL A 22 8.46 19.15 3.65
C VAL A 22 8.66 20.05 4.85
N GLN A 23 9.85 19.98 5.44
CA GLN A 23 10.33 20.96 6.41
C GLN A 23 11.64 21.56 5.89
N VAL A 24 11.59 22.84 5.56
CA VAL A 24 12.73 23.56 4.95
C VAL A 24 13.87 23.69 5.94
N GLY A 25 15.07 23.27 5.53
CA GLY A 25 16.30 23.37 6.31
C GLY A 25 16.99 24.72 6.23
N LYS A 26 18.09 24.85 6.97
CA LYS A 26 18.94 26.06 6.97
C LYS A 26 19.82 26.16 5.72
N LYS A 27 20.26 25.02 5.19
CA LYS A 27 21.14 24.94 4.02
C LYS A 27 20.37 25.21 2.74
N ASP A 28 21.09 25.66 1.72
CA ASP A 28 20.51 25.79 0.38
C ASP A 28 20.04 24.42 -0.13
N LEU A 29 18.92 24.42 -0.84
CA LEU A 29 18.33 23.18 -1.37
C LEU A 29 19.27 22.44 -2.33
N SER A 30 20.19 23.15 -3.02
CA SER A 30 21.19 22.51 -3.88
C SER A 30 22.20 21.63 -3.13
N GLU A 31 22.26 21.72 -1.80
CA GLU A 31 23.05 20.81 -0.96
C GLU A 31 22.34 19.47 -0.67
N GLY A 32 21.14 19.28 -1.21
CA GLY A 32 20.37 18.05 -1.14
C GLY A 32 19.37 17.97 0.01
N LEU A 33 18.55 16.96 -0.05
CA LEU A 33 17.45 16.66 0.86
C LEU A 33 17.75 15.40 1.66
N ASN A 34 17.17 15.28 2.84
CA ASN A 34 17.04 14.02 3.55
C ASN A 34 15.59 13.51 3.37
N ILE A 35 15.44 12.38 2.70
CA ILE A 35 14.13 11.85 2.29
C ILE A 35 13.84 10.57 3.06
N LEU A 36 12.64 10.48 3.64
CA LEU A 36 12.04 9.24 4.13
C LEU A 36 10.93 8.86 3.16
N GLY A 37 11.00 7.67 2.60
CA GLY A 37 10.00 7.21 1.63
C GLY A 37 9.42 5.86 1.99
N ALA A 38 8.11 5.70 1.75
CA ALA A 38 7.38 4.46 1.95
C ALA A 38 6.17 4.44 1.02
N HIS A 39 5.61 3.24 0.79
CA HIS A 39 4.33 3.15 0.09
C HIS A 39 3.14 3.02 1.07
N ILE A 40 1.94 3.24 0.56
CA ILE A 40 0.71 3.22 1.37
C ILE A 40 -0.37 2.30 0.83
N ASP A 41 -0.18 1.73 -0.34
CA ASP A 41 -1.01 0.67 -0.88
C ASP A 41 -0.61 -0.70 -0.31
N SER A 42 -1.52 -1.66 -0.41
CA SER A 42 -1.31 -3.05 0.04
C SER A 42 -1.98 -3.99 -0.95
N PRO A 43 -1.52 -5.25 -1.09
CA PRO A 43 -2.19 -6.24 -1.94
C PRO A 43 -3.64 -6.47 -1.49
N ARG A 44 -4.55 -6.52 -2.44
CA ARG A 44 -6.00 -6.58 -2.17
C ARG A 44 -6.79 -7.14 -3.36
N LEU A 45 -8.11 -7.11 -3.25
CA LEU A 45 -9.01 -7.23 -4.40
C LEU A 45 -9.64 -5.87 -4.68
N ASP A 46 -9.83 -5.55 -5.96
CA ASP A 46 -10.62 -4.40 -6.41
C ASP A 46 -11.91 -4.88 -7.07
N LEU A 47 -13.02 -4.16 -6.92
CA LEU A 47 -14.22 -4.45 -7.68
C LEU A 47 -14.00 -4.16 -9.17
N LYS A 48 -14.52 -5.05 -10.04
CA LYS A 48 -14.54 -4.80 -11.48
C LYS A 48 -15.48 -3.64 -11.84
N PRO A 49 -15.37 -3.02 -13.02
CA PRO A 49 -16.24 -1.90 -13.41
C PRO A 49 -17.74 -2.24 -13.45
N ASN A 50 -18.09 -3.49 -13.76
CA ASN A 50 -19.46 -4.01 -13.72
C ASN A 50 -19.46 -5.23 -12.78
N PRO A 51 -19.45 -5.01 -11.44
CA PRO A 51 -19.17 -6.08 -10.51
C PRO A 51 -20.41 -6.91 -10.15
N LEU A 52 -21.57 -6.26 -10.07
CA LEU A 52 -22.77 -6.83 -9.47
C LEU A 52 -23.51 -7.75 -10.46
N TYR A 53 -23.77 -8.97 -10.04
CA TYR A 53 -24.56 -9.94 -10.76
C TYR A 53 -25.37 -10.79 -9.79
N GLU A 54 -26.40 -11.46 -10.30
CA GLU A 54 -27.20 -12.44 -9.57
C GLU A 54 -27.00 -13.82 -10.17
N ASP A 55 -26.81 -14.83 -9.34
CA ASP A 55 -26.79 -16.22 -9.73
C ASP A 55 -27.29 -17.11 -8.58
N SER A 56 -28.16 -18.08 -8.91
CA SER A 56 -28.61 -19.15 -8.01
C SER A 56 -29.08 -18.65 -6.62
N GLY A 57 -29.74 -17.50 -6.57
CA GLY A 57 -30.27 -16.91 -5.33
C GLY A 57 -29.27 -16.09 -4.53
N PHE A 58 -28.15 -15.69 -5.16
CA PHE A 58 -27.16 -14.82 -4.55
C PHE A 58 -26.93 -13.59 -5.41
N ALA A 59 -26.84 -12.43 -4.77
CA ALA A 59 -26.19 -11.26 -5.31
C ALA A 59 -24.68 -11.37 -5.03
N MET A 60 -23.87 -11.26 -6.08
CA MET A 60 -22.43 -11.47 -6.05
C MET A 60 -21.68 -10.26 -6.63
N LEU A 61 -20.43 -10.06 -6.21
CA LEU A 61 -19.55 -9.05 -6.78
C LEU A 61 -18.31 -9.68 -7.44
N LYS A 62 -18.05 -9.29 -8.68
CA LYS A 62 -16.84 -9.63 -9.43
C LYS A 62 -15.66 -8.81 -8.95
N THR A 63 -14.50 -9.45 -8.77
CA THR A 63 -13.26 -8.80 -8.36
C THR A 63 -12.12 -9.01 -9.34
N HIS A 64 -11.11 -8.18 -9.19
CA HIS A 64 -9.79 -8.33 -9.80
C HIS A 64 -8.73 -8.15 -8.71
N TYR A 65 -7.79 -9.06 -8.55
CA TYR A 65 -6.75 -8.90 -7.54
C TYR A 65 -5.73 -7.83 -7.93
N TYR A 66 -5.20 -7.15 -6.92
CA TYR A 66 -4.22 -6.06 -6.99
C TYR A 66 -2.96 -6.49 -6.23
N GLY A 67 -1.80 -6.41 -6.90
CA GLY A 67 -0.52 -6.83 -6.32
C GLY A 67 -0.33 -8.34 -6.23
N GLY A 68 0.66 -8.76 -5.48
CA GLY A 68 1.03 -10.16 -5.30
C GLY A 68 0.27 -10.84 -4.17
N ILE A 69 -0.81 -11.55 -4.46
CA ILE A 69 -1.58 -12.31 -3.47
C ILE A 69 -1.43 -13.82 -3.62
N LYS A 70 -1.52 -14.54 -2.51
CA LYS A 70 -1.82 -15.97 -2.48
C LYS A 70 -3.33 -16.16 -2.48
N LYS A 71 -3.92 -16.39 -3.65
CA LYS A 71 -5.39 -16.42 -3.85
C LYS A 71 -6.14 -17.30 -2.86
N PHE A 72 -5.56 -18.45 -2.49
CA PHE A 72 -6.17 -19.38 -1.54
C PHE A 72 -6.30 -18.82 -0.09
N GLN A 73 -5.58 -17.77 0.26
CA GLN A 73 -5.72 -17.13 1.58
C GLN A 73 -6.96 -16.24 1.67
N TRP A 74 -7.54 -15.87 0.53
CA TRP A 74 -8.67 -14.94 0.46
C TRP A 74 -10.03 -15.60 0.56
N VAL A 75 -10.08 -16.92 0.40
CA VAL A 75 -11.32 -17.69 0.60
C VAL A 75 -11.56 -17.94 2.08
N THR A 76 -12.83 -17.97 2.49
CA THR A 76 -13.29 -18.25 3.87
C THR A 76 -12.91 -17.22 4.93
N MET A 77 -12.20 -16.15 4.57
CA MET A 77 -11.92 -15.09 5.55
C MET A 77 -12.99 -13.98 5.50
N PRO A 78 -13.28 -13.31 6.62
CA PRO A 78 -14.14 -12.15 6.60
C PRO A 78 -13.47 -10.99 5.87
N LEU A 79 -14.21 -10.31 5.00
CA LEU A 79 -13.74 -9.20 4.15
C LEU A 79 -14.58 -7.95 4.41
N ALA A 80 -13.95 -6.80 4.23
CA ALA A 80 -14.53 -5.47 4.31
C ALA A 80 -14.41 -4.74 2.95
N LEU A 81 -15.27 -3.76 2.73
CA LEU A 81 -15.27 -2.90 1.54
C LEU A 81 -14.86 -1.48 1.93
N HIS A 82 -13.87 -0.94 1.26
CA HIS A 82 -13.40 0.43 1.43
C HIS A 82 -13.25 1.13 0.09
N GLY A 83 -13.54 2.42 0.05
CA GLY A 83 -13.26 3.19 -1.14
C GLY A 83 -14.17 4.39 -1.36
N VAL A 84 -14.29 4.76 -2.61
CA VAL A 84 -15.12 5.91 -3.03
C VAL A 84 -15.90 5.56 -4.28
N VAL A 85 -17.06 6.18 -4.40
CA VAL A 85 -17.89 6.19 -5.60
C VAL A 85 -18.02 7.64 -6.07
N ALA A 86 -17.46 7.96 -7.23
CA ALA A 86 -17.59 9.27 -7.83
C ALA A 86 -18.81 9.29 -8.77
N LYS A 87 -19.86 10.00 -8.40
CA LYS A 87 -21.11 10.08 -9.16
C LYS A 87 -21.00 11.06 -10.33
N LYS A 88 -21.86 10.92 -11.31
CA LYS A 88 -21.89 11.78 -12.53
C LYS A 88 -22.13 13.26 -12.22
N ASP A 89 -22.78 13.59 -11.11
CA ASP A 89 -23.00 14.97 -10.66
C ASP A 89 -21.79 15.60 -9.94
N GLY A 90 -20.67 14.84 -9.83
CA GLY A 90 -19.46 15.27 -9.13
C GLY A 90 -19.44 14.96 -7.64
N THR A 91 -20.51 14.40 -7.09
CA THR A 91 -20.55 13.94 -5.69
C THR A 91 -19.63 12.75 -5.50
N VAL A 92 -18.86 12.74 -4.42
CA VAL A 92 -18.00 11.60 -4.04
C VAL A 92 -18.53 11.00 -2.74
N VAL A 93 -18.97 9.75 -2.82
CA VAL A 93 -19.48 8.99 -1.68
C VAL A 93 -18.37 8.10 -1.15
N LYS A 94 -18.07 8.17 0.15
CA LYS A 94 -17.15 7.24 0.81
C LYS A 94 -17.90 5.98 1.22
N VAL A 95 -17.29 4.84 0.96
CA VAL A 95 -17.77 3.52 1.36
C VAL A 95 -16.78 2.93 2.37
N ALA A 96 -17.28 2.50 3.53
CA ALA A 96 -16.55 1.71 4.50
C ALA A 96 -17.58 0.77 5.17
N ILE A 97 -17.45 -0.52 4.95
CA ILE A 97 -18.39 -1.53 5.45
C ILE A 97 -17.58 -2.75 5.88
N GLY A 98 -17.75 -3.21 7.10
CA GLY A 98 -17.13 -4.43 7.61
C GLY A 98 -16.15 -4.23 8.75
N GLU A 99 -15.96 -2.99 9.24
CA GLU A 99 -15.00 -2.66 10.30
C GLU A 99 -15.67 -2.37 11.65
N GLU A 100 -16.84 -1.77 11.63
CA GLU A 100 -17.53 -1.38 12.84
C GLU A 100 -18.26 -2.57 13.48
N ALA A 101 -18.38 -2.55 14.82
CA ALA A 101 -19.17 -3.55 15.53
C ALA A 101 -20.65 -3.46 15.12
N GLY A 102 -21.13 -4.44 14.37
CA GLY A 102 -22.49 -4.46 13.83
C GLY A 102 -22.57 -4.29 12.32
N ASP A 103 -21.46 -3.96 11.66
CA ASP A 103 -21.38 -4.03 10.20
C ASP A 103 -21.46 -5.49 9.73
N PRO A 104 -22.07 -5.76 8.58
CA PRO A 104 -21.92 -7.04 7.92
C PRO A 104 -20.51 -7.17 7.38
N VAL A 105 -19.96 -8.39 7.38
CA VAL A 105 -18.75 -8.75 6.67
C VAL A 105 -19.11 -9.50 5.39
N PHE A 106 -18.17 -9.55 4.45
CA PHE A 106 -18.30 -10.25 3.20
C PHE A 106 -17.37 -11.47 3.18
N GLY A 107 -17.50 -12.32 2.16
CA GLY A 107 -16.64 -13.47 2.06
C GLY A 107 -16.65 -14.10 0.67
N ILE A 108 -15.62 -14.87 0.40
CA ILE A 108 -15.49 -15.71 -0.77
C ILE A 108 -15.62 -17.15 -0.28
N SER A 109 -16.57 -17.89 -0.80
CA SER A 109 -16.79 -19.28 -0.43
C SER A 109 -15.68 -20.19 -0.98
N ASP A 110 -15.40 -21.27 -0.27
CA ASP A 110 -14.60 -22.39 -0.77
C ASP A 110 -15.44 -23.68 -0.74
N ILE A 111 -15.04 -24.64 -1.56
CA ILE A 111 -15.73 -25.91 -1.65
C ILE A 111 -15.38 -26.81 -0.45
N LEU A 112 -16.39 -27.49 0.09
CA LEU A 112 -16.17 -28.42 1.18
C LEU A 112 -15.33 -29.65 0.74
N PRO A 113 -14.60 -30.29 1.67
CA PRO A 113 -13.65 -31.38 1.36
C PRO A 113 -14.24 -32.53 0.56
N HIS A 114 -15.52 -32.85 0.76
CA HIS A 114 -16.20 -33.99 0.09
C HIS A 114 -16.44 -33.76 -1.40
N LEU A 115 -16.48 -32.52 -1.85
CA LEU A 115 -16.66 -32.12 -3.25
C LEU A 115 -15.36 -31.66 -3.90
N ALA A 116 -14.26 -31.55 -3.17
CA ALA A 116 -13.01 -30.91 -3.60
C ALA A 116 -12.04 -31.84 -4.36
N LYS A 117 -12.51 -32.95 -4.93
CA LYS A 117 -11.64 -33.93 -5.61
C LYS A 117 -10.81 -33.29 -6.73
N ASP A 118 -11.45 -32.53 -7.60
CA ASP A 118 -10.78 -31.89 -8.74
C ASP A 118 -9.90 -30.75 -8.31
N GLN A 119 -10.32 -29.95 -7.32
CA GLN A 119 -9.51 -28.88 -6.75
C GLN A 119 -8.20 -29.43 -6.15
N ARG A 120 -8.25 -30.54 -5.41
CA ARG A 120 -7.08 -31.18 -4.78
C ARG A 120 -6.07 -31.75 -5.79
N SER A 121 -6.48 -32.05 -7.00
CA SER A 121 -5.62 -32.61 -8.05
C SER A 121 -4.83 -31.54 -8.81
N LYS A 122 -5.19 -30.27 -8.65
CA LYS A 122 -4.55 -29.12 -9.31
C LYS A 122 -3.39 -28.58 -8.49
N ASN A 123 -2.45 -27.90 -9.15
CA ASN A 123 -1.52 -27.07 -8.40
C ASN A 123 -2.27 -25.87 -7.77
N ILE A 124 -1.69 -25.28 -6.74
CA ILE A 124 -2.39 -24.27 -5.92
C ILE A 124 -2.83 -23.03 -6.69
N ASN A 125 -2.09 -22.64 -7.74
CA ASN A 125 -2.43 -21.49 -8.57
C ASN A 125 -3.59 -21.75 -9.53
N GLU A 126 -3.80 -23.01 -9.89
CA GLU A 126 -4.89 -23.47 -10.74
C GLU A 126 -6.13 -23.86 -9.93
N ALA A 127 -5.94 -24.26 -8.67
CA ALA A 127 -7.01 -24.59 -7.74
C ALA A 127 -7.82 -23.35 -7.33
N PHE A 128 -7.19 -22.18 -7.31
CA PHE A 128 -7.80 -20.89 -6.99
C PHE A 128 -7.47 -19.91 -8.11
N THR A 129 -8.42 -19.65 -9.01
CA THR A 129 -8.21 -18.68 -10.09
C THR A 129 -8.66 -17.29 -9.68
N GLY A 130 -8.16 -16.25 -10.35
CA GLY A 130 -8.58 -14.86 -10.06
C GLY A 130 -10.07 -14.63 -10.35
N GLU A 131 -10.64 -15.35 -11.34
CA GLU A 131 -12.06 -15.22 -11.68
C GLU A 131 -12.98 -15.92 -10.67
N ASP A 132 -12.46 -16.79 -9.82
CA ASP A 132 -13.23 -17.46 -8.77
C ASP A 132 -13.35 -16.62 -7.49
N LEU A 133 -12.58 -15.53 -7.36
CA LEU A 133 -12.58 -14.66 -6.19
C LEU A 133 -13.78 -13.70 -6.21
N ASN A 134 -15.00 -14.26 -6.29
CA ASN A 134 -16.23 -13.49 -6.28
C ASN A 134 -16.81 -13.43 -4.87
N ILE A 135 -17.29 -12.27 -4.49
CA ILE A 135 -17.76 -11.97 -3.14
C ILE A 135 -19.24 -12.24 -3.03
N THR A 136 -19.65 -13.00 -2.03
CA THR A 136 -21.05 -13.12 -1.63
C THR A 136 -21.50 -11.80 -1.03
N PHE A 137 -22.48 -11.15 -1.68
CA PHE A 137 -22.90 -9.79 -1.32
C PHE A 137 -24.30 -9.77 -0.68
N GLY A 138 -25.18 -10.69 -1.03
CA GLY A 138 -26.49 -10.85 -0.40
C GLY A 138 -27.21 -12.11 -0.88
N SER A 139 -28.21 -12.56 -0.09
CA SER A 139 -29.00 -13.74 -0.39
C SER A 139 -30.48 -13.61 0.04
N THR A 140 -30.94 -12.38 0.27
CA THR A 140 -32.33 -12.08 0.55
C THR A 140 -32.96 -11.43 -0.67
N PRO A 141 -34.06 -11.94 -1.22
CA PRO A 141 -34.73 -11.30 -2.36
C PRO A 141 -35.46 -10.02 -1.92
N ALA A 142 -35.61 -9.07 -2.83
CA ALA A 142 -36.57 -7.99 -2.68
C ALA A 142 -38.00 -8.57 -2.74
N GLU A 143 -38.98 -7.78 -2.28
CA GLU A 143 -40.39 -8.13 -2.47
C GLU A 143 -40.70 -8.25 -3.97
N ALA A 144 -41.41 -9.30 -4.35
CA ALA A 144 -41.87 -9.53 -5.71
C ALA A 144 -42.81 -8.40 -6.16
N GLY A 145 -42.65 -7.94 -7.40
CA GLY A 145 -43.55 -6.96 -7.99
C GLY A 145 -44.92 -7.56 -8.33
N SER A 146 -45.91 -6.70 -8.55
CA SER A 146 -47.27 -7.09 -8.91
C SER A 146 -47.46 -7.38 -10.40
N SER A 147 -46.40 -7.23 -11.22
CA SER A 147 -46.48 -7.33 -12.69
C SER A 147 -45.59 -8.45 -13.23
N GLU A 148 -46.02 -9.14 -14.28
CA GLU A 148 -45.21 -10.12 -15.00
C GLU A 148 -43.89 -9.49 -15.52
N GLY A 149 -42.74 -10.06 -15.11
CA GLY A 149 -41.40 -9.58 -15.49
C GLY A 149 -40.67 -8.77 -14.42
N GLU A 150 -41.33 -8.38 -13.32
CA GLU A 150 -40.71 -7.71 -12.17
C GLU A 150 -39.95 -8.66 -11.23
N ASP A 151 -40.08 -9.98 -11.46
CA ASP A 151 -39.49 -11.04 -10.62
C ASP A 151 -38.07 -11.45 -11.06
N LYS A 152 -37.43 -10.63 -11.89
CA LYS A 152 -36.02 -10.86 -12.26
C LYS A 152 -35.07 -10.15 -11.31
N ASP A 153 -33.94 -10.84 -11.04
CA ASP A 153 -32.81 -10.28 -10.31
C ASP A 153 -33.21 -9.71 -8.91
N LEU A 154 -34.13 -10.37 -8.20
CA LEU A 154 -34.67 -9.90 -6.91
C LEU A 154 -33.59 -9.77 -5.82
N PHE A 155 -32.59 -10.64 -5.82
CA PHE A 155 -31.49 -10.59 -4.87
C PHE A 155 -30.57 -9.39 -5.15
N LYS A 156 -30.27 -9.16 -6.42
CA LYS A 156 -29.56 -7.98 -6.89
C LYS A 156 -30.34 -6.70 -6.61
N LYS A 157 -31.65 -6.70 -6.86
CA LYS A 157 -32.53 -5.56 -6.58
C LYS A 157 -32.53 -5.19 -5.09
N ASN A 158 -32.55 -6.19 -4.20
CA ASN A 158 -32.52 -5.94 -2.75
C ASN A 158 -31.22 -5.27 -2.31
N VAL A 159 -30.07 -5.76 -2.74
CA VAL A 159 -28.79 -5.15 -2.36
C VAL A 159 -28.61 -3.74 -2.95
N LEU A 160 -29.14 -3.50 -4.16
CA LEU A 160 -29.18 -2.15 -4.74
C LEU A 160 -30.07 -1.21 -3.96
N ASN A 161 -31.22 -1.68 -3.47
CA ASN A 161 -32.09 -0.87 -2.60
C ASN A 161 -31.36 -0.46 -1.31
N ILE A 162 -30.65 -1.39 -0.66
CA ILE A 162 -29.85 -1.12 0.54
C ILE A 162 -28.73 -0.11 0.24
N LEU A 163 -28.01 -0.28 -0.86
CA LEU A 163 -26.95 0.66 -1.27
C LEU A 163 -27.49 2.05 -1.58
N ASN A 164 -28.64 2.10 -2.26
CA ASN A 164 -29.29 3.37 -2.58
C ASN A 164 -29.77 4.08 -1.31
N GLU A 165 -30.43 3.36 -0.39
CA GLU A 165 -30.96 3.90 0.86
C GLU A 165 -29.85 4.41 1.78
N LYS A 166 -28.73 3.65 1.89
CA LYS A 166 -27.64 4.00 2.81
C LYS A 166 -26.64 5.00 2.21
N TYR A 167 -26.36 4.91 0.91
CA TYR A 167 -25.29 5.66 0.27
C TYR A 167 -25.73 6.47 -0.95
N GLY A 168 -26.98 6.34 -1.39
CA GLY A 168 -27.49 6.97 -2.63
C GLY A 168 -26.80 6.42 -3.89
N ILE A 169 -26.27 5.20 -3.86
CA ILE A 169 -25.54 4.56 -4.95
C ILE A 169 -26.50 3.73 -5.79
N THR A 170 -26.39 3.84 -7.12
CA THR A 170 -27.07 3.01 -8.11
C THR A 170 -26.10 2.01 -8.73
N GLU A 171 -26.61 1.05 -9.52
CA GLU A 171 -25.75 0.09 -10.22
C GLU A 171 -24.77 0.78 -11.19
N GLU A 172 -25.20 1.81 -11.88
CA GLU A 172 -24.38 2.54 -12.84
C GLU A 172 -23.18 3.23 -12.16
N ASP A 173 -23.31 3.62 -10.92
CA ASP A 173 -22.27 4.33 -10.16
C ASP A 173 -21.04 3.44 -9.89
N PHE A 174 -21.17 2.10 -9.95
CA PHE A 174 -20.02 1.20 -9.88
C PHE A 174 -18.99 1.42 -10.99
N GLN A 175 -19.39 1.94 -12.15
CA GLN A 175 -18.48 2.21 -13.28
C GLN A 175 -17.43 3.28 -12.97
N SER A 176 -17.72 4.14 -12.01
CA SER A 176 -16.80 5.18 -11.51
C SER A 176 -16.49 5.00 -10.01
N ALA A 177 -16.57 3.78 -9.51
CA ALA A 177 -16.17 3.42 -8.17
C ALA A 177 -14.72 2.94 -8.12
N GLU A 178 -14.05 3.27 -7.03
CA GLU A 178 -12.79 2.66 -6.61
C GLU A 178 -13.06 2.01 -5.26
N ILE A 179 -13.49 0.76 -5.27
CA ILE A 179 -13.80 -0.02 -4.06
C ILE A 179 -12.84 -1.19 -3.95
N GLU A 180 -12.12 -1.18 -2.85
CA GLU A 180 -11.16 -2.18 -2.42
C GLU A 180 -11.84 -3.17 -1.48
N VAL A 181 -11.47 -4.43 -1.59
CA VAL A 181 -11.90 -5.51 -0.72
C VAL A 181 -10.71 -6.01 0.04
N VAL A 182 -10.77 -5.93 1.34
CA VAL A 182 -9.64 -6.19 2.26
C VAL A 182 -10.07 -7.10 3.40
N PRO A 183 -9.15 -7.81 4.07
CA PRO A 183 -9.47 -8.53 5.30
C PRO A 183 -10.12 -7.64 6.35
N ALA A 184 -11.27 -8.05 6.87
CA ALA A 184 -12.02 -7.30 7.87
C ALA A 184 -11.46 -7.50 9.28
N GLY A 185 -11.55 -6.46 10.08
CA GLY A 185 -11.27 -6.50 11.51
C GLY A 185 -10.04 -5.73 11.94
N ALA A 186 -10.07 -5.29 13.19
CA ALA A 186 -9.01 -4.50 13.80
C ALA A 186 -7.72 -5.28 14.01
N ALA A 187 -6.59 -4.58 14.05
CA ALA A 187 -5.32 -5.11 14.51
C ALA A 187 -5.44 -5.70 15.92
N ARG A 188 -4.72 -6.79 16.18
CA ARG A 188 -4.72 -7.50 17.47
C ARG A 188 -3.32 -7.83 17.91
N ASP A 189 -3.13 -7.95 19.21
CA ASP A 189 -1.92 -8.53 19.77
C ASP A 189 -1.77 -9.98 19.32
N LEU A 190 -0.57 -10.36 18.90
CA LEU A 190 -0.18 -11.71 18.54
C LEU A 190 0.75 -12.31 19.59
N GLY A 191 0.51 -13.56 19.93
CA GLY A 191 1.22 -14.30 20.96
C GLY A 191 0.57 -14.17 22.34
N ILE A 192 0.81 -15.15 23.22
CA ILE A 192 0.25 -15.14 24.58
C ILE A 192 0.85 -13.99 25.41
N ASP A 193 2.05 -13.57 25.09
CA ASP A 193 2.80 -12.47 25.69
C ASP A 193 2.53 -11.11 25.04
N ARG A 194 1.69 -11.08 23.99
CA ARG A 194 1.32 -9.87 23.23
C ARG A 194 2.52 -9.11 22.63
N SER A 195 3.56 -9.83 22.27
CA SER A 195 4.84 -9.24 21.83
C SER A 195 4.83 -8.75 20.39
N MET A 196 3.83 -9.10 19.60
CA MET A 196 3.69 -8.72 18.19
C MET A 196 2.28 -8.20 17.89
N VAL A 197 2.10 -7.59 16.74
CA VAL A 197 0.79 -7.14 16.24
C VAL A 197 0.41 -7.96 15.01
N TYR A 198 -0.80 -8.48 15.00
CA TYR A 198 -1.39 -9.18 13.86
C TYR A 198 -2.40 -8.26 13.18
N ALA A 199 -2.12 -7.90 11.93
CA ALA A 199 -2.97 -7.00 11.16
C ALA A 199 -2.74 -7.17 9.65
N TYR A 200 -3.72 -6.78 8.87
CA TYR A 200 -3.57 -6.53 7.43
C TYR A 200 -2.92 -5.16 7.21
N GLY A 201 -2.13 -5.02 6.15
CA GLY A 201 -1.55 -3.74 5.73
C GLY A 201 -0.28 -3.33 6.48
N HIS A 202 0.40 -4.23 7.22
CA HIS A 202 1.75 -3.97 7.72
C HIS A 202 2.69 -3.53 6.61
N ASP A 203 2.58 -4.18 5.47
CA ASP A 203 3.18 -3.80 4.22
C ASP A 203 2.30 -2.75 3.51
N ASP A 204 2.65 -1.45 3.43
CA ASP A 204 3.83 -0.88 4.12
C ASP A 204 3.42 0.25 5.10
N ARG A 205 2.24 0.11 5.72
CA ARG A 205 1.71 1.11 6.67
C ARG A 205 2.61 1.34 7.89
N ILE A 206 3.39 0.32 8.30
CA ILE A 206 4.31 0.47 9.43
C ILE A 206 5.46 1.43 9.07
N CYS A 207 6.03 1.32 7.87
CA CYS A 207 7.10 2.22 7.44
C CYS A 207 6.57 3.61 7.09
N ALA A 208 5.37 3.68 6.47
CA ALA A 208 4.70 4.96 6.23
C ALA A 208 4.44 5.72 7.54
N TYR A 209 3.89 5.04 8.55
CA TYR A 209 3.62 5.63 9.86
C TYR A 209 4.89 6.12 10.55
N THR A 210 5.92 5.29 10.61
CA THR A 210 7.18 5.64 11.29
C THR A 210 7.91 6.78 10.57
N SER A 211 7.85 6.85 9.24
CA SER A 211 8.41 7.96 8.45
C SER A 211 7.71 9.29 8.76
N VAL A 212 6.38 9.31 8.80
CA VAL A 212 5.61 10.50 9.18
C VAL A 212 5.89 10.88 10.64
N ARG A 213 5.91 9.90 11.53
CA ARG A 213 6.14 10.11 12.95
C ARG A 213 7.49 10.74 13.22
N ALA A 214 8.55 10.25 12.56
CA ALA A 214 9.90 10.81 12.68
C ALA A 214 9.94 12.29 12.28
N GLN A 215 9.28 12.66 11.18
CA GLN A 215 9.23 14.08 10.77
C GLN A 215 8.41 14.95 11.73
N LEU A 216 7.31 14.43 12.27
CA LEU A 216 6.48 15.15 13.23
C LEU A 216 7.20 15.36 14.58
N ASP A 217 7.96 14.36 15.04
CA ASP A 217 8.74 14.46 16.28
C ASP A 217 9.84 15.53 16.19
N LEU A 218 10.42 15.70 14.99
CA LEU A 218 11.42 16.73 14.71
C LEU A 218 10.83 18.09 14.34
N ALA A 219 9.50 18.21 14.28
CA ALA A 219 8.85 19.44 13.80
C ALA A 219 9.11 20.70 14.67
N GLY A 220 9.58 20.54 15.91
CA GLY A 220 9.99 21.64 16.79
C GLY A 220 11.36 22.24 16.45
N GLU A 221 12.15 21.57 15.62
CA GLU A 221 13.52 21.95 15.29
C GLU A 221 13.61 22.49 13.86
N VAL A 222 14.66 23.26 13.56
CA VAL A 222 14.99 23.68 12.20
C VAL A 222 16.16 22.82 11.72
N PRO A 223 15.94 21.89 10.79
CA PRO A 223 16.98 20.97 10.35
C PRO A 223 18.08 21.68 9.54
N GLU A 224 19.25 21.08 9.46
CA GLU A 224 20.34 21.60 8.61
C GLU A 224 19.98 21.44 7.13
N LYS A 225 19.68 20.22 6.67
CA LYS A 225 19.12 19.94 5.34
C LYS A 225 17.60 19.91 5.40
N THR A 226 16.96 20.20 4.30
CA THR A 226 15.50 20.06 4.16
C THR A 226 15.09 18.60 4.32
N TYR A 227 14.11 18.34 5.18
CA TYR A 227 13.50 17.03 5.36
C TYR A 227 12.28 16.86 4.47
N VAL A 228 12.15 15.67 3.88
CA VAL A 228 11.01 15.29 3.06
C VAL A 228 10.53 13.92 3.49
N THR A 229 9.23 13.80 3.77
CA THR A 229 8.56 12.49 3.83
C THR A 229 7.73 12.32 2.56
N LEU A 230 7.98 11.24 1.84
CA LEU A 230 7.35 10.91 0.57
C LEU A 230 6.58 9.60 0.71
N LEU A 231 5.25 9.68 0.72
CA LEU A 231 4.37 8.52 0.76
C LEU A 231 3.70 8.36 -0.60
N VAL A 232 3.84 7.17 -1.19
CA VAL A 232 3.37 6.90 -2.56
C VAL A 232 2.41 5.72 -2.60
N ASP A 233 1.58 5.71 -3.61
CA ASP A 233 0.63 4.64 -3.96
C ASP A 233 1.24 3.75 -5.07
N LYS A 234 0.63 2.61 -5.34
CA LYS A 234 0.90 1.73 -6.50
C LYS A 234 2.25 1.00 -6.50
N GLU A 235 2.94 0.93 -5.37
CA GLU A 235 4.16 0.15 -5.26
C GLU A 235 3.91 -1.30 -5.67
N GLU A 236 2.85 -1.90 -5.16
CA GLU A 236 2.46 -3.30 -5.32
C GLU A 236 2.15 -3.72 -6.77
N ILE A 237 1.96 -2.75 -7.65
CA ILE A 237 1.72 -2.97 -9.09
C ILE A 237 2.77 -2.28 -9.98
N GLY A 238 3.95 -1.96 -9.43
CA GLY A 238 5.09 -1.43 -10.17
C GLY A 238 5.18 0.09 -10.23
N SER A 239 4.53 0.82 -9.32
CA SER A 239 4.63 2.28 -9.17
C SER A 239 4.20 3.12 -10.38
N VAL A 240 3.44 2.55 -11.31
CA VAL A 240 2.94 3.24 -12.52
C VAL A 240 1.60 3.91 -12.23
N GLY A 241 1.44 5.14 -12.68
CA GLY A 241 0.21 5.93 -12.53
C GLY A 241 0.45 7.28 -11.88
N ALA A 242 -0.59 8.12 -11.86
CA ALA A 242 -0.50 9.52 -11.41
C ALA A 242 -0.19 9.67 -9.91
N THR A 243 -0.36 8.62 -9.12
CA THR A 243 -0.12 8.59 -7.67
C THR A 243 1.03 7.66 -7.27
N GLY A 244 1.65 6.98 -8.26
CA GLY A 244 2.83 6.12 -8.03
C GLY A 244 4.15 6.90 -8.09
N MET A 245 5.24 6.26 -7.65
CA MET A 245 6.57 6.88 -7.61
C MET A 245 7.10 7.28 -9.00
N GLN A 246 6.62 6.66 -10.07
CA GLN A 246 6.99 7.00 -11.43
C GLN A 246 6.33 8.31 -11.94
N SER A 247 5.35 8.85 -11.20
CA SER A 247 4.75 10.15 -11.54
C SER A 247 5.74 11.30 -11.33
N LYS A 248 5.46 12.43 -11.94
CA LYS A 248 6.22 13.66 -11.75
C LYS A 248 5.83 14.44 -10.50
N PHE A 249 4.93 13.93 -9.67
CA PHE A 249 4.39 14.67 -8.54
C PHE A 249 5.46 15.10 -7.54
N PHE A 250 6.38 14.20 -7.16
CA PHE A 250 7.49 14.52 -6.27
C PHE A 250 8.38 15.64 -6.85
N GLU A 251 8.80 15.50 -8.12
CA GLU A 251 9.64 16.51 -8.78
C GLU A 251 8.91 17.86 -8.89
N ASN A 252 7.61 17.85 -9.21
CA ASN A 252 6.81 19.08 -9.26
C ASN A 252 6.73 19.77 -7.90
N CYS A 253 6.54 19.01 -6.80
CA CYS A 253 6.58 19.55 -5.46
C CYS A 253 7.95 20.20 -5.15
N MET A 254 9.03 19.55 -5.52
CA MET A 254 10.39 20.10 -5.29
C MET A 254 10.65 21.33 -6.13
N ALA A 255 10.15 21.39 -7.36
CA ALA A 255 10.22 22.60 -8.20
C ALA A 255 9.46 23.79 -7.57
N GLU A 256 8.27 23.55 -7.04
CA GLU A 256 7.49 24.56 -6.31
C GLU A 256 8.23 25.04 -5.05
N ILE A 257 8.82 24.14 -4.26
CA ILE A 257 9.63 24.49 -3.08
C ILE A 257 10.83 25.36 -3.48
N LEU A 258 11.55 25.01 -4.55
CA LEU A 258 12.63 25.84 -5.10
C LEU A 258 12.13 27.24 -5.48
N GLY A 259 11.00 27.32 -6.18
CA GLY A 259 10.38 28.58 -6.55
C GLY A 259 10.04 29.46 -5.35
N LEU A 260 9.53 28.85 -4.27
CA LEU A 260 9.10 29.55 -3.05
C LEU A 260 10.26 29.91 -2.10
N THR A 261 11.41 29.26 -2.19
CA THR A 261 12.58 29.51 -1.32
C THR A 261 13.60 30.48 -1.91
N GLY A 262 13.75 30.56 -3.21
CA GLY A 262 14.78 31.42 -3.80
C GLY A 262 14.74 31.55 -5.32
N GLY A 263 13.75 30.92 -5.95
CA GLY A 263 13.57 30.87 -7.39
C GLY A 263 13.94 29.51 -7.98
N TYR A 264 13.13 29.05 -8.92
CA TYR A 264 13.35 27.82 -9.65
C TYR A 264 14.45 27.99 -10.69
N ASP A 265 15.37 27.06 -10.73
CA ASP A 265 16.38 26.88 -11.76
C ASP A 265 16.60 25.39 -12.01
N GLU A 266 16.62 24.96 -13.27
CA GLU A 266 16.74 23.54 -13.64
C GLU A 266 18.06 22.93 -13.17
N LEU A 267 19.15 23.65 -13.23
CA LEU A 267 20.45 23.15 -12.78
C LEU A 267 20.45 23.00 -11.24
N LYS A 268 19.80 23.93 -10.53
CA LYS A 268 19.64 23.85 -9.07
C LYS A 268 18.77 22.64 -8.69
N MET A 269 17.70 22.36 -9.43
CA MET A 269 16.87 21.16 -9.24
C MET A 269 17.69 19.88 -9.38
N ARG A 270 18.49 19.76 -10.44
CA ARG A 270 19.33 18.59 -10.67
C ARG A 270 20.38 18.41 -9.57
N ARG A 271 21.07 19.48 -9.17
CA ARG A 271 22.03 19.47 -8.06
C ARG A 271 21.38 19.06 -6.74
N MET A 272 20.19 19.56 -6.46
CA MET A 272 19.44 19.19 -5.27
C MET A 272 19.18 17.68 -5.25
N LEU A 273 18.65 17.11 -6.34
CA LEU A 273 18.37 15.67 -6.41
C LEU A 273 19.63 14.83 -6.27
N SER A 274 20.70 15.15 -7.02
CA SER A 274 21.97 14.45 -6.98
C SER A 274 22.71 14.52 -5.63
N ALA A 275 22.46 15.55 -4.84
CA ALA A 275 23.02 15.71 -3.49
C ALA A 275 22.09 15.17 -2.38
N SER A 276 20.93 14.63 -2.74
CA SER A 276 19.93 14.10 -1.81
C SER A 276 20.20 12.64 -1.45
N LYS A 277 19.72 12.27 -0.26
CA LYS A 277 19.77 10.89 0.25
C LYS A 277 18.39 10.46 0.70
N MET A 278 18.07 9.17 0.48
CA MET A 278 16.79 8.60 0.83
C MET A 278 16.94 7.32 1.63
N LEU A 279 16.18 7.21 2.70
CA LEU A 279 15.82 5.94 3.30
C LEU A 279 14.49 5.49 2.68
N SER A 280 14.55 4.53 1.78
CA SER A 280 13.38 3.87 1.23
C SER A 280 12.98 2.75 2.17
N SER A 281 11.95 3.01 2.94
CA SER A 281 11.43 2.07 3.92
C SER A 281 10.41 1.14 3.28
N ASP A 282 10.51 -0.13 3.62
CA ASP A 282 9.61 -1.19 3.21
C ASP A 282 9.73 -2.35 4.20
N VAL A 283 8.75 -3.21 4.30
CA VAL A 283 8.84 -4.33 5.23
C VAL A 283 9.77 -5.42 4.72
N SER A 284 10.41 -6.14 5.63
CA SER A 284 11.25 -7.29 5.33
C SER A 284 10.64 -8.57 5.90
N ALA A 285 10.93 -9.71 5.26
CA ALA A 285 10.51 -11.02 5.75
C ALA A 285 11.40 -11.49 6.91
N GLY A 286 10.94 -11.33 8.16
CA GLY A 286 11.62 -11.87 9.31
C GLY A 286 11.75 -13.39 9.24
N PHE A 287 12.87 -13.93 9.77
CA PHE A 287 13.10 -15.38 9.80
C PHE A 287 11.97 -16.10 10.55
N ASP A 288 11.25 -16.95 9.83
CA ASP A 288 10.19 -17.78 10.37
C ASP A 288 10.69 -19.24 10.48
N PRO A 289 10.69 -19.84 11.68
CA PRO A 289 11.12 -21.22 11.88
C PRO A 289 10.27 -22.25 11.11
N ASN A 290 9.01 -21.94 10.79
CA ASN A 290 8.16 -22.80 9.96
C ASN A 290 8.60 -22.82 8.48
N TYR A 291 9.34 -21.80 8.04
CA TYR A 291 9.80 -21.63 6.67
C TYR A 291 11.29 -21.36 6.58
N ALA A 292 12.07 -21.93 7.51
CA ALA A 292 13.51 -21.74 7.59
C ALA A 292 14.27 -22.02 6.27
N ASN A 293 13.71 -22.87 5.42
CA ASN A 293 14.31 -23.28 4.15
C ASN A 293 14.28 -22.19 3.06
N VAL A 294 13.47 -21.11 3.21
CA VAL A 294 13.43 -20.00 2.25
C VAL A 294 14.44 -18.89 2.58
N HIS A 295 15.12 -18.98 3.72
CA HIS A 295 16.11 -17.99 4.16
C HIS A 295 17.54 -18.49 4.04
N GLU A 296 18.50 -17.58 3.76
CA GLU A 296 19.92 -17.77 3.99
C GLU A 296 20.23 -17.24 5.40
N LYS A 297 20.63 -18.12 6.32
CA LYS A 297 20.65 -17.83 7.77
C LYS A 297 21.61 -16.73 8.20
N ASN A 298 22.73 -16.55 7.50
CA ASN A 298 23.72 -15.52 7.85
C ASN A 298 23.25 -14.11 7.48
N ASN A 299 22.34 -14.02 6.50
CA ASN A 299 21.85 -12.75 5.97
C ASN A 299 20.33 -12.60 6.10
N ALA A 300 19.68 -13.43 6.90
CA ALA A 300 18.26 -13.30 7.19
C ALA A 300 18.00 -12.24 8.26
N PRO A 301 16.92 -11.47 8.16
CA PRO A 301 16.48 -10.61 9.27
C PRO A 301 15.84 -11.42 10.37
N TYR A 302 16.13 -11.08 11.63
CA TYR A 302 15.57 -11.75 12.79
C TYR A 302 14.72 -10.76 13.62
N PHE A 303 13.64 -11.26 14.20
CA PHE A 303 12.83 -10.47 15.13
C PHE A 303 13.65 -10.06 16.36
N HIS A 304 13.31 -8.92 16.95
CA HIS A 304 13.92 -8.35 18.18
C HIS A 304 15.35 -7.77 18.01
N TYR A 305 15.91 -7.77 16.80
CA TYR A 305 17.27 -7.27 16.55
C TYR A 305 17.31 -5.86 15.92
N GLY A 306 16.16 -5.18 15.88
CA GLY A 306 16.05 -3.82 15.36
C GLY A 306 15.70 -3.76 13.85
N PRO A 307 15.58 -2.56 13.29
CA PRO A 307 15.31 -2.39 11.86
C PRO A 307 16.40 -3.02 11.01
N VAL A 308 16.03 -3.35 9.77
CA VAL A 308 16.89 -4.06 8.83
C VAL A 308 17.36 -3.09 7.76
N LEU A 309 18.66 -2.99 7.56
CA LEU A 309 19.25 -2.32 6.39
C LEU A 309 19.49 -3.35 5.30
N HIS A 310 18.80 -3.22 4.20
CA HIS A 310 19.07 -3.95 2.96
C HIS A 310 20.01 -3.10 2.10
N LYS A 311 21.22 -3.62 1.87
CA LYS A 311 22.17 -2.95 0.98
C LYS A 311 21.69 -2.93 -0.48
N TYR A 312 20.94 -3.96 -0.86
CA TYR A 312 20.29 -4.09 -2.17
C TYR A 312 19.02 -4.93 -2.07
N THR A 313 18.21 -4.83 -3.09
CA THR A 313 16.96 -5.59 -3.29
C THR A 313 17.02 -6.31 -4.65
N GLY A 314 15.89 -6.63 -5.25
CA GLY A 314 15.83 -7.30 -6.54
C GLY A 314 15.78 -8.82 -6.43
N SER A 315 15.80 -9.51 -7.56
CA SER A 315 15.65 -10.98 -7.63
C SER A 315 16.73 -11.62 -8.50
N GLY A 316 17.02 -12.90 -8.24
CA GLY A 316 18.05 -13.63 -8.96
C GLY A 316 19.39 -12.88 -8.92
N GLY A 317 19.94 -12.49 -10.08
CA GLY A 317 21.15 -11.68 -10.19
C GLY A 317 20.93 -10.19 -9.89
N LYS A 318 20.17 -9.82 -8.84
CA LYS A 318 19.81 -8.45 -8.46
C LYS A 318 18.99 -7.69 -9.52
N SER A 319 18.24 -8.40 -10.34
CA SER A 319 17.42 -7.77 -11.37
C SER A 319 16.35 -6.85 -10.75
N GLY A 320 16.29 -5.62 -11.25
CA GLY A 320 15.36 -4.60 -10.75
C GLY A 320 15.75 -3.97 -9.42
N SER A 321 16.93 -4.29 -8.88
CA SER A 321 17.50 -3.68 -7.68
C SER A 321 18.03 -2.27 -7.93
N ASN A 322 18.17 -1.51 -6.83
CA ASN A 322 19.24 -0.53 -6.67
C ASN A 322 20.17 -0.99 -5.53
N ASP A 323 21.48 -0.80 -5.67
CA ASP A 323 22.45 -1.01 -4.60
C ASP A 323 22.69 0.31 -3.88
N ALA A 324 22.60 0.31 -2.55
CA ALA A 324 23.05 1.45 -1.75
C ALA A 324 24.58 1.57 -1.87
N THR A 325 25.08 2.83 -1.96
CA THR A 325 26.52 3.07 -2.00
C THR A 325 27.19 2.65 -0.69
N ALA A 326 28.45 2.21 -0.76
CA ALA A 326 29.19 1.80 0.44
C ALA A 326 29.35 2.98 1.43
N GLU A 327 29.53 4.17 0.90
CA GLU A 327 29.67 5.42 1.64
C GLU A 327 28.40 5.75 2.42
N TYR A 328 27.22 5.63 1.80
CA TYR A 328 25.96 5.90 2.47
C TYR A 328 25.64 4.84 3.55
N ILE A 329 25.89 3.58 3.29
CA ILE A 329 25.78 2.52 4.32
C ILE A 329 26.72 2.80 5.50
N ALA A 330 27.94 3.24 5.25
CA ALA A 330 28.89 3.59 6.33
C ALA A 330 28.40 4.78 7.16
N GLU A 331 27.83 5.81 6.52
CA GLU A 331 27.22 6.96 7.20
C GLU A 331 26.03 6.54 8.07
N LEU A 332 25.13 5.70 7.56
CA LEU A 332 23.99 5.19 8.32
C LEU A 332 24.44 4.37 9.54
N ARG A 333 25.40 3.46 9.36
CA ARG A 333 25.96 2.68 10.46
C ARG A 333 26.57 3.58 11.53
N LYS A 334 27.36 4.58 11.13
CA LYS A 334 27.91 5.54 12.06
C LYS A 334 26.82 6.26 12.85
N ASN A 335 25.78 6.77 12.16
CA ASN A 335 24.68 7.46 12.80
C ASN A 335 23.92 6.57 13.78
N PHE A 336 23.69 5.31 13.44
CA PHE A 336 23.01 4.36 14.32
C PHE A 336 23.85 4.00 15.53
N ASP A 337 25.14 3.73 15.34
CA ASP A 337 26.06 3.38 16.43
C ASP A 337 26.25 4.57 17.40
N GLU A 338 26.35 5.81 16.92
CA GLU A 338 26.48 7.02 17.72
C GLU A 338 25.22 7.36 18.54
N ASN A 339 24.06 6.83 18.14
CA ASN A 339 22.77 7.08 18.80
C ASN A 339 22.18 5.83 19.46
N ASP A 340 22.96 4.79 19.68
CA ASP A 340 22.54 3.52 20.29
C ASP A 340 21.31 2.89 19.58
N VAL A 341 21.15 3.11 18.29
CA VAL A 341 20.11 2.49 17.48
C VAL A 341 20.55 1.10 17.06
N ARG A 342 19.90 0.10 17.63
CA ARG A 342 20.15 -1.30 17.22
C ARG A 342 19.60 -1.53 15.82
N TYR A 343 20.41 -2.14 14.94
CA TYR A 343 20.03 -2.48 13.58
C TYR A 343 20.68 -3.80 13.15
N GLN A 344 20.25 -4.33 12.02
CA GLN A 344 20.84 -5.50 11.40
C GLN A 344 20.99 -5.31 9.88
N MET A 345 21.96 -6.01 9.27
CA MET A 345 22.14 -6.05 7.82
C MET A 345 21.62 -7.40 7.31
N ALA A 346 20.75 -7.38 6.29
CA ALA A 346 20.18 -8.63 5.78
C ALA A 346 19.78 -8.54 4.31
N GLU A 347 19.35 -9.68 3.78
CA GLU A 347 18.75 -9.85 2.46
C GLU A 347 17.36 -10.48 2.57
N LEU A 348 16.53 -10.34 1.55
CA LEU A 348 15.23 -10.99 1.46
C LEU A 348 15.37 -12.40 0.86
N GLY A 349 15.22 -13.44 1.69
CA GLY A 349 15.16 -14.81 1.24
C GLY A 349 16.51 -15.42 0.83
N LYS A 350 16.53 -16.12 -0.30
CA LYS A 350 17.71 -16.72 -0.95
C LYS A 350 17.87 -16.17 -2.35
N VAL A 351 19.08 -16.28 -2.92
CA VAL A 351 19.45 -15.72 -4.22
C VAL A 351 18.42 -16.03 -5.33
N ASP A 352 17.96 -17.25 -5.47
CA ASP A 352 17.03 -17.64 -6.53
C ASP A 352 15.55 -17.77 -6.04
N GLN A 353 15.27 -17.41 -4.79
CA GLN A 353 13.95 -17.60 -4.15
C GLN A 353 13.45 -16.37 -3.40
N GLY A 354 14.18 -15.30 -3.43
CA GLY A 354 13.80 -14.03 -2.80
C GLY A 354 13.84 -12.91 -3.80
N GLY A 355 13.38 -11.77 -3.38
CA GLY A 355 13.53 -10.57 -4.17
C GLY A 355 12.24 -9.78 -4.29
N GLY A 356 12.43 -8.55 -4.64
CA GLY A 356 11.42 -7.52 -4.85
C GLY A 356 12.14 -6.21 -5.09
N GLY A 357 11.48 -5.22 -5.65
CA GLY A 357 11.96 -3.85 -5.71
C GLY A 357 11.29 -3.04 -4.61
N THR A 358 11.76 -1.83 -4.43
CA THR A 358 11.12 -0.81 -3.61
C THR A 358 10.99 0.48 -4.41
N VAL A 359 10.34 1.48 -3.86
CA VAL A 359 10.24 2.80 -4.49
C VAL A 359 11.60 3.46 -4.75
N ALA A 360 12.65 3.07 -4.01
CA ALA A 360 14.03 3.49 -4.20
C ALA A 360 14.53 3.33 -5.65
N LYS A 361 14.15 2.26 -6.33
CA LYS A 361 14.47 2.01 -7.74
C LYS A 361 14.14 3.19 -8.65
N PHE A 362 13.05 3.89 -8.38
CA PHE A 362 12.58 5.00 -9.20
C PHE A 362 13.19 6.33 -8.76
N VAL A 363 13.53 6.46 -7.48
CA VAL A 363 14.19 7.67 -6.95
C VAL A 363 15.66 7.68 -7.35
N SER A 364 16.34 6.53 -7.36
CA SER A 364 17.73 6.40 -7.81
C SER A 364 17.94 6.80 -9.28
N GLN A 365 16.92 6.69 -10.14
CA GLN A 365 16.95 7.20 -11.51
C GLN A 365 17.11 8.73 -11.59
N ARG A 366 16.97 9.44 -10.47
CA ARG A 366 17.16 10.88 -10.30
C ARG A 366 18.46 11.19 -9.59
N GLU A 367 19.38 10.24 -9.52
CA GLU A 367 20.68 10.32 -8.82
C GLU A 367 20.57 10.56 -7.30
N VAL A 368 19.43 10.23 -6.67
CA VAL A 368 19.30 10.22 -5.21
C VAL A 368 19.90 8.93 -4.67
N ASP A 369 20.81 9.04 -3.67
CA ASP A 369 21.46 7.89 -3.02
C ASP A 369 20.62 7.35 -1.85
#